data_6fa336f70c22c3493e685e45f17074fb
#
_entry.id   6fa336f70c22c3493e685e45f17074fb
#
_cell.length_a   1.000
_cell.length_b   1.000
_cell.length_c   1.000
_cell.angle_alpha   90.00
_cell.angle_beta   90.00
_cell.angle_gamma   90.00
#
_symmetry.space_group_name_H-M   'P 1'
#
loop_
_entity.id
_entity.type
_entity.pdbx_description
1 polymer ?
#
loop_
_entity_poly.entity_id
_entity_poly.type
_entity_poly.pdbx_seq_one_letter_code
_entity_poly.pdbx_strand_id
1 'polypeptide(L)'
;ISLTEASGYISEIAPGIEIFDCRYGAIDPFIDDAIADNACAGAYVIGNWVKNDNFEFLPAEIAISVDGKEQERVPASNVAGNPWQAVVNASIKLAETGVTLPAGSIIFSGSATQGIAMQTGKYCVEITGLGEVTLEAIN
;
A
#
# COMPACT_ATOMS: atom_id res chain seq x y z
N ILE A 1 -13.38 -13.43 5.91
CA ILE A 1 -13.85 -12.33 6.81
C ILE A 1 -14.65 -11.31 6.02
N SER A 2 -15.60 -10.62 6.65
CA SER A 2 -16.36 -9.52 6.07
C SER A 2 -15.62 -8.18 6.21
N LEU A 3 -16.08 -7.15 5.47
CA LEU A 3 -15.51 -5.81 5.56
C LEU A 3 -15.66 -5.19 6.97
N THR A 4 -16.76 -5.48 7.65
CA THR A 4 -17.01 -4.99 9.02
C THR A 4 -16.14 -5.65 10.07
N GLU A 5 -15.59 -6.83 9.78
CA GLU A 5 -14.70 -7.57 10.67
C GLU A 5 -13.22 -7.27 10.39
N ALA A 6 -12.89 -6.83 9.16
CA ALA A 6 -11.50 -6.71 8.68
C ALA A 6 -10.60 -5.89 9.61
N SER A 7 -11.09 -4.76 10.13
CA SER A 7 -10.33 -3.92 11.08
C SER A 7 -9.93 -4.69 12.34
N GLY A 8 -10.79 -5.58 12.85
CA GLY A 8 -10.52 -6.35 14.07
C GLY A 8 -9.37 -7.37 13.95
N TYR A 9 -8.95 -7.72 12.73
CA TYR A 9 -7.82 -8.61 12.48
C TYR A 9 -6.49 -7.87 12.32
N ILE A 10 -6.51 -6.55 12.29
CA ILE A 10 -5.32 -5.70 12.09
C ILE A 10 -4.98 -4.99 13.40
N SER A 11 -3.81 -5.27 13.95
CA SER A 11 -3.34 -4.65 15.19
C SER A 11 -2.77 -3.25 15.00
N GLU A 12 -2.07 -3.03 13.90
CA GLU A 12 -1.36 -1.79 13.61
C GLU A 12 -1.46 -1.44 12.13
N ILE A 13 -1.39 -0.15 11.84
CA ILE A 13 -1.40 0.41 10.49
C ILE A 13 -0.26 1.41 10.36
N ALA A 14 0.24 1.60 9.15
CA ALA A 14 1.30 2.55 8.85
C ALA A 14 1.17 3.09 7.42
N PRO A 15 1.62 4.33 7.14
CA PRO A 15 1.84 4.75 5.77
C PRO A 15 2.98 3.95 5.15
N GLY A 16 2.88 3.63 3.87
CA GLY A 16 3.89 2.87 3.15
C GLY A 16 4.14 3.42 1.74
N ILE A 17 5.35 3.26 1.25
CA ILE A 17 5.72 3.48 -0.15
C ILE A 17 6.13 2.13 -0.71
N GLU A 18 5.50 1.73 -1.80
CA GLU A 18 5.93 0.60 -2.61
C GLU A 18 6.82 1.09 -3.74
N ILE A 19 7.91 0.37 -4.00
CA ILE A 19 8.80 0.60 -5.14
C ILE A 19 8.51 -0.49 -6.17
N PHE A 20 7.83 -0.08 -7.24
CA PHE A 20 7.56 -0.95 -8.38
C PHE A 20 8.84 -1.15 -9.18
N ASP A 21 9.23 -2.40 -9.38
CA ASP A 21 10.40 -2.79 -10.17
C ASP A 21 10.13 -4.13 -10.86
N CYS A 22 9.60 -4.06 -12.07
CA CYS A 22 9.26 -5.25 -12.85
C CYS A 22 10.52 -5.93 -13.40
N ARG A 23 10.80 -7.15 -12.95
CA ARG A 23 11.96 -7.92 -13.38
C ARG A 23 11.89 -8.37 -14.83
N TYR A 24 10.72 -8.34 -15.45
CA TYR A 24 10.55 -8.54 -16.88
C TYR A 24 10.84 -7.28 -17.73
N GLY A 25 11.18 -6.15 -17.08
CA GLY A 25 11.52 -4.91 -17.77
C GLY A 25 10.33 -4.20 -18.45
N ALA A 26 9.11 -4.57 -18.10
CA ALA A 26 7.88 -3.95 -18.63
C ALA A 26 7.25 -3.02 -17.61
N ILE A 27 6.74 -1.86 -18.07
CA ILE A 27 5.96 -0.95 -17.22
C ILE A 27 4.52 -1.47 -17.06
N ASP A 28 4.02 -2.19 -18.07
CA ASP A 28 2.68 -2.78 -18.09
C ASP A 28 2.80 -4.27 -18.47
N PRO A 29 3.22 -5.14 -17.53
CA PRO A 29 3.36 -6.56 -17.76
C PRO A 29 1.99 -7.23 -17.92
N PHE A 30 1.96 -8.38 -18.62
CA PHE A 30 0.79 -9.23 -18.59
C PHE A 30 0.50 -9.68 -17.14
N ILE A 31 -0.78 -9.89 -16.82
CA ILE A 31 -1.21 -10.21 -15.45
C ILE A 31 -0.50 -11.46 -14.89
N ASP A 32 -0.29 -12.46 -15.72
CA ASP A 32 0.36 -13.72 -15.31
C ASP A 32 1.84 -13.46 -14.98
N ASP A 33 2.53 -12.61 -15.75
CA ASP A 33 3.91 -12.19 -15.48
C ASP A 33 3.98 -11.35 -14.20
N ALA A 34 3.06 -10.41 -14.02
CA ALA A 34 2.99 -9.62 -12.80
C ALA A 34 2.77 -10.48 -11.54
N ILE A 35 1.89 -11.48 -11.62
CA ILE A 35 1.67 -12.42 -10.51
C ILE A 35 2.93 -13.23 -10.23
N ALA A 36 3.59 -13.76 -11.27
CA ALA A 36 4.83 -14.53 -11.14
C ALA A 36 5.97 -13.67 -10.58
N ASP A 37 5.95 -12.37 -10.82
CA ASP A 37 6.93 -11.38 -10.36
C ASP A 37 6.54 -10.71 -9.04
N ASN A 38 5.72 -11.34 -8.22
CA ASN A 38 5.25 -10.80 -6.94
C ASN A 38 4.61 -9.40 -7.09
N ALA A 39 3.74 -9.24 -8.09
CA ALA A 39 3.12 -7.97 -8.50
C ALA A 39 4.14 -6.86 -8.85
N CYS A 40 5.33 -7.24 -9.32
CA CYS A 40 6.45 -6.35 -9.61
C CYS A 40 6.92 -5.53 -8.39
N ALA A 41 6.67 -6.01 -7.19
CA ALA A 41 7.15 -5.37 -5.97
C ALA A 41 8.66 -5.56 -5.84
N GLY A 42 9.42 -4.47 -6.00
CA GLY A 42 10.88 -4.46 -5.86
C GLY A 42 11.33 -4.25 -4.43
N ALA A 43 10.74 -3.25 -3.77
CA ALA A 43 11.02 -2.91 -2.39
C ALA A 43 9.85 -2.15 -1.76
N TYR A 44 9.95 -1.86 -0.47
CA TYR A 44 8.99 -0.99 0.21
C TYR A 44 9.64 -0.27 1.39
N VAL A 45 9.04 0.85 1.78
CA VAL A 45 9.37 1.58 3.00
C VAL A 45 8.09 1.72 3.82
N ILE A 46 8.18 1.50 5.12
CA ILE A 46 7.06 1.65 6.05
C ILE A 46 7.40 2.76 7.03
N GLY A 47 6.46 3.65 7.26
CA GLY A 47 6.53 4.68 8.27
C GLY A 47 6.30 4.16 9.68
N ASN A 48 6.00 5.05 10.61
CA ASN A 48 5.74 4.67 11.99
C ASN A 48 4.43 3.88 12.10
N TRP A 49 4.50 2.75 12.81
CA TRP A 49 3.33 1.95 13.13
C TRP A 49 2.45 2.67 14.16
N VAL A 50 1.17 2.71 13.90
CA VAL A 50 0.15 3.25 14.78
C VAL A 50 -0.85 2.14 15.11
N LYS A 51 -1.20 2.02 16.38
CA LYS A 51 -2.21 1.06 16.81
C LYS A 51 -3.54 1.32 16.09
N ASN A 52 -4.13 0.25 15.58
CA ASN A 52 -5.43 0.36 14.92
C ASN A 52 -6.56 0.45 15.97
N ASP A 53 -6.93 1.65 16.33
CA ASP A 53 -8.08 1.94 17.19
C ASP A 53 -9.33 2.27 16.32
N ASN A 54 -9.69 1.37 15.40
CA ASN A 54 -10.78 1.53 14.43
C ASN A 54 -10.57 2.72 13.48
N PHE A 55 -9.38 2.84 12.90
CA PHE A 55 -9.07 3.91 11.95
C PHE A 55 -10.02 3.89 10.75
N GLU A 56 -10.58 5.05 10.44
CA GLU A 56 -11.49 5.23 9.32
C GLU A 56 -10.76 5.82 8.11
N PHE A 57 -10.60 5.02 7.06
CA PHE A 57 -9.93 5.46 5.83
C PHE A 57 -10.80 6.34 4.94
N LEU A 58 -12.13 6.24 5.02
CA LEU A 58 -12.99 6.92 4.05
C LEU A 58 -12.85 8.46 4.07
N PRO A 59 -12.68 9.14 5.22
CA PRO A 59 -12.42 10.57 5.23
C PRO A 59 -10.94 10.92 4.99
N ALA A 60 -10.02 9.93 4.96
CA ALA A 60 -8.60 10.19 4.83
C ALA A 60 -8.19 10.48 3.39
N GLU A 61 -7.19 11.35 3.23
CA GLU A 61 -6.51 11.61 1.97
C GLU A 61 -5.08 11.10 2.03
N ILE A 62 -4.57 10.73 0.88
CA ILE A 62 -3.18 10.31 0.67
C ILE A 62 -2.53 11.33 -0.27
N ALA A 63 -1.46 11.95 0.18
CA ALA A 63 -0.68 12.89 -0.61
C ALA A 63 0.72 12.32 -0.86
N ILE A 64 1.21 12.44 -2.09
CA ILE A 64 2.61 12.15 -2.43
C ILE A 64 3.31 13.42 -2.88
N SER A 65 4.49 13.68 -2.35
CA SER A 65 5.34 14.80 -2.73
C SER A 65 6.76 14.35 -3.05
N VAL A 66 7.41 15.12 -3.92
CA VAL A 66 8.83 14.97 -4.28
C VAL A 66 9.53 16.29 -4.04
N ASP A 67 10.61 16.26 -3.27
CA ASP A 67 11.38 17.46 -2.85
C ASP A 67 10.49 18.58 -2.27
N GLY A 68 9.48 18.18 -1.48
CA GLY A 68 8.52 19.09 -0.84
C GLY A 68 7.44 19.64 -1.77
N LYS A 69 7.42 19.24 -3.04
CA LYS A 69 6.37 19.63 -3.99
C LYS A 69 5.34 18.51 -4.12
N GLU A 70 4.10 18.78 -3.74
CA GLU A 70 2.99 17.84 -3.91
C GLU A 70 2.81 17.49 -5.40
N GLN A 71 2.78 16.21 -5.70
CA GLN A 71 2.57 15.66 -7.03
C GLN A 71 1.12 15.24 -7.22
N GLU A 72 0.55 14.61 -6.20
CA GLU A 72 -0.81 14.10 -6.24
C GLU A 72 -1.39 14.06 -4.82
N ARG A 73 -2.70 14.29 -4.71
CA ARG A 73 -3.50 14.11 -3.49
C ARG A 73 -4.82 13.45 -3.87
N VAL A 74 -5.12 12.33 -3.23
CA VAL A 74 -6.26 11.50 -3.57
C VAL A 74 -6.94 10.97 -2.31
N PRO A 75 -8.24 10.64 -2.35
CA PRO A 75 -8.90 9.97 -1.24
C PRO A 75 -8.34 8.55 -1.04
N ALA A 76 -8.22 8.12 0.21
CA ALA A 76 -7.79 6.75 0.54
C ALA A 76 -8.75 5.67 -0.01
N SER A 77 -9.99 6.05 -0.31
CA SER A 77 -10.97 5.17 -0.98
C SER A 77 -10.57 4.73 -2.39
N ASN A 78 -9.56 5.37 -3.02
CA ASN A 78 -8.99 4.89 -4.28
C ASN A 78 -8.39 3.49 -4.14
N VAL A 79 -7.98 3.10 -2.93
CA VAL A 79 -7.58 1.72 -2.64
C VAL A 79 -8.83 0.85 -2.51
N ALA A 80 -9.22 0.19 -3.60
CA ALA A 80 -10.34 -0.78 -3.66
C ALA A 80 -11.67 -0.28 -3.04
N GLY A 81 -11.92 1.04 -3.07
CA GLY A 81 -13.08 1.67 -2.42
C GLY A 81 -12.93 1.85 -0.90
N ASN A 82 -12.15 1.01 -0.25
CA ASN A 82 -11.78 1.08 1.15
C ASN A 82 -10.55 0.18 1.38
N PRO A 83 -9.45 0.66 1.97
CA PRO A 83 -8.26 -0.16 2.26
C PRO A 83 -8.54 -1.46 3.02
N TRP A 84 -9.55 -1.50 3.89
CA TRP A 84 -9.99 -2.74 4.54
C TRP A 84 -10.47 -3.81 3.56
N GLN A 85 -10.92 -3.43 2.36
CA GLN A 85 -11.30 -4.38 1.33
C GLN A 85 -10.10 -5.21 0.84
N ALA A 86 -8.89 -4.67 0.87
CA ALA A 86 -7.68 -5.43 0.55
C ALA A 86 -7.47 -6.59 1.52
N VAL A 87 -7.72 -6.38 2.81
CA VAL A 87 -7.65 -7.45 3.84
C VAL A 87 -8.67 -8.54 3.57
N VAL A 88 -9.92 -8.16 3.24
CA VAL A 88 -10.98 -9.11 2.88
C VAL A 88 -10.58 -9.91 1.64
N ASN A 89 -10.14 -9.24 0.57
CA ASN A 89 -9.75 -9.89 -0.67
C ASN A 89 -8.59 -10.86 -0.46
N ALA A 90 -7.57 -10.45 0.31
CA ALA A 90 -6.45 -11.33 0.67
C ALA A 90 -6.94 -12.57 1.42
N SER A 91 -7.83 -12.41 2.40
CA SER A 91 -8.36 -13.53 3.18
C SER A 91 -9.13 -14.54 2.32
N ILE A 92 -9.90 -14.06 1.35
CA ILE A 92 -10.66 -14.90 0.42
C ILE A 92 -9.69 -15.67 -0.49
N LYS A 93 -8.76 -14.98 -1.12
CA LYS A 93 -7.79 -15.58 -2.05
C LYS A 93 -6.91 -16.63 -1.39
N LEU A 94 -6.42 -16.35 -0.20
CA LEU A 94 -5.62 -17.31 0.55
C LEU A 94 -6.43 -18.53 0.98
N ALA A 95 -7.69 -18.34 1.39
CA ALA A 95 -8.57 -19.46 1.74
C ALA A 95 -8.81 -20.41 0.54
N GLU A 96 -8.90 -19.89 -0.69
CA GLU A 96 -9.03 -20.69 -1.91
C GLU A 96 -7.82 -21.62 -2.13
N THR A 97 -6.66 -21.25 -1.64
CA THR A 97 -5.40 -22.03 -1.75
C THR A 97 -5.09 -22.84 -0.49
N GLY A 98 -5.92 -22.76 0.54
CA GLY A 98 -5.70 -23.42 1.83
C GLY A 98 -4.59 -22.76 2.67
N VAL A 99 -4.18 -21.55 2.32
CA VAL A 99 -3.16 -20.77 3.03
C VAL A 99 -3.84 -19.80 3.99
N THR A 100 -3.24 -19.59 5.16
CA THR A 100 -3.63 -18.56 6.13
C THR A 100 -2.49 -17.59 6.34
N LEU A 101 -2.81 -16.31 6.59
CA LEU A 101 -1.82 -15.32 7.01
C LEU A 101 -1.47 -15.54 8.48
N PRO A 102 -0.20 -15.78 8.80
CA PRO A 102 0.24 -15.83 10.19
C PRO A 102 0.06 -14.48 10.89
N ALA A 103 -0.11 -14.51 12.21
CA ALA A 103 -0.03 -13.28 13.00
C ALA A 103 1.33 -12.60 12.80
N GLY A 104 1.33 -11.28 12.70
CA GLY A 104 2.53 -10.48 12.38
C GLY A 104 2.82 -10.34 10.89
N SER A 105 1.97 -10.88 10.01
CA SER A 105 2.08 -10.63 8.57
C SER A 105 1.77 -9.16 8.24
N ILE A 106 2.49 -8.64 7.25
CA ILE A 106 2.25 -7.29 6.72
C ILE A 106 1.44 -7.42 5.43
N ILE A 107 0.39 -6.62 5.31
CA ILE A 107 -0.45 -6.54 4.12
C ILE A 107 -0.30 -5.15 3.52
N PHE A 108 0.20 -5.07 2.29
CA PHE A 108 0.09 -3.86 1.48
C PHE A 108 -1.28 -3.83 0.80
N SER A 109 -2.03 -2.76 1.06
CA SER A 109 -3.41 -2.63 0.58
C SER A 109 -3.53 -2.31 -0.91
N GLY A 110 -2.41 -2.01 -1.55
CA GLY A 110 -2.34 -1.51 -2.93
C GLY A 110 -2.18 0.00 -2.99
N SER A 111 -1.96 0.54 -4.19
CA SER A 111 -1.74 1.96 -4.41
C SER A 111 -3.04 2.74 -4.56
N ALA A 112 -3.10 3.91 -3.93
CA ALA A 112 -4.17 4.89 -4.14
C ALA A 112 -3.81 5.88 -5.26
N THR A 113 -2.51 6.15 -5.45
CA THR A 113 -1.96 7.11 -6.41
C THR A 113 -1.47 6.41 -7.67
N GLN A 114 -1.24 7.18 -8.72
CA GLN A 114 -0.50 6.68 -9.88
C GLN A 114 0.99 6.55 -9.55
N GLY A 115 1.66 5.63 -10.24
CA GLY A 115 3.10 5.47 -10.11
C GLY A 115 3.86 6.71 -10.59
N ILE A 116 4.84 7.16 -9.81
CA ILE A 116 5.75 8.24 -10.19
C ILE A 116 7.09 7.61 -10.57
N ALA A 117 7.60 7.93 -11.76
CA ALA A 117 8.92 7.47 -12.18
C ALA A 117 9.98 7.98 -11.19
N MET A 118 10.72 7.05 -10.58
CA MET A 118 11.70 7.39 -9.56
C MET A 118 12.90 8.11 -10.18
N GLN A 119 13.26 9.22 -9.57
CA GLN A 119 14.46 10.01 -9.86
C GLN A 119 15.15 10.32 -8.54
N THR A 120 16.40 10.77 -8.58
CA THR A 120 17.08 11.29 -7.38
C THR A 120 16.24 12.39 -6.72
N GLY A 121 15.99 12.26 -5.43
CA GLY A 121 15.16 13.20 -4.67
C GLY A 121 14.53 12.59 -3.43
N LYS A 122 13.89 13.41 -2.64
CA LYS A 122 13.19 13.02 -1.42
C LYS A 122 11.70 12.86 -1.69
N TYR A 123 11.21 11.65 -1.52
CA TYR A 123 9.79 11.28 -1.62
C TYR A 123 9.17 11.28 -0.24
N CYS A 124 7.95 11.78 -0.14
CA CYS A 124 7.16 11.72 1.08
C CYS A 124 5.72 11.33 0.73
N VAL A 125 5.19 10.35 1.45
CA VAL A 125 3.76 10.01 1.43
C VAL A 125 3.17 10.33 2.79
N GLU A 126 2.14 11.15 2.79
CA GLU A 126 1.35 11.52 3.97
C GLU A 126 -0.05 10.92 3.86
N ILE A 127 -0.54 10.35 4.95
CA ILE A 127 -1.92 9.89 5.07
C ILE A 127 -2.57 10.65 6.22
N THR A 128 -3.66 11.37 5.91
CA THR A 128 -4.39 12.17 6.90
C THR A 128 -4.79 11.34 8.12
N GLY A 129 -4.36 11.80 9.29
CA GLY A 129 -4.65 11.14 10.57
C GLY A 129 -3.77 9.92 10.89
N LEU A 130 -2.91 9.48 9.97
CA LEU A 130 -2.02 8.33 10.18
C LEU A 130 -0.54 8.73 10.27
N GLY A 131 -0.13 9.79 9.58
CA GLY A 131 1.25 10.25 9.56
C GLY A 131 1.90 10.15 8.19
N GLU A 132 3.22 10.15 8.18
CA GLU A 132 4.02 10.18 6.94
C GLU A 132 5.11 9.11 6.92
N VAL A 133 5.58 8.82 5.71
CA VAL A 133 6.77 8.03 5.44
C VAL A 133 7.60 8.71 4.37
N THR A 134 8.92 8.67 4.52
CA THR A 134 9.85 9.30 3.57
C THR A 134 10.85 8.29 3.02
N LEU A 135 11.24 8.51 1.79
CA LEU A 135 12.27 7.76 1.06
C LEU A 135 13.19 8.76 0.36
N GLU A 136 14.48 8.56 0.42
CA GLU A 136 15.45 9.30 -0.38
C GLU A 136 16.04 8.40 -1.47
N ALA A 137 15.81 8.77 -2.72
CA ALA A 137 16.43 8.11 -3.86
C ALA A 137 17.77 8.82 -4.20
N ILE A 138 18.84 8.05 -4.23
CA ILE A 138 20.20 8.51 -4.54
C ILE A 138 20.72 7.80 -5.80
N ASN A 139 21.73 8.41 -6.46
CA ASN A 139 22.40 7.78 -7.62
C ASN A 139 23.30 6.62 -7.20
#